data_601540e1a15032d99ae08903887ac90b
#
_entry.id   601540e1a15032d99ae08903887ac90b
#
_cell.length_a   1.000
_cell.length_b   1.000
_cell.length_c   1.000
_cell.angle_alpha   90.00
_cell.angle_beta   90.00
_cell.angle_gamma   90.00
#
_symmetry.space_group_name_H-M   'P 1'
#
loop_
_entity.id
_entity.type
_entity.pdbx_description
1 polymer ?
#
loop_
_entity_poly.entity_id
_entity_poly.type
_entity_poly.pdbx_seq_one_letter_code
_entity_poly.pdbx_strand_id
1 'polypeptide(L)'
;MKYRKLIILVLSILIILPVSKLDGHHIANADDDPPKKLKYKENSALALNYHRVRKANFLNNFIYFFSSSKEIKNYSVSQSQFESQIKWLKSHDAKFLTLKEFLYYKKKGKFPKRSVWINFDDMDETIYENAYPILKKYKIPATGFIITGHVGEENFHNLDMISKKELKEMYKTGLWEFETHTHDMHNLSKNNKSKLMKASEATIIKDLNKSEKYLTKNFKKSQKTIAYPYGLMNDDKLPGIKKAGLKYGFSLEEKAVTPNSNDYYIPRILISDDAFEHLIKRWDGFHEKD
;
A
#
# COMPACT_ATOMS: atom_id res chain seq x y z
N MET A 1 -55.40 13.85 -17.78
CA MET A 1 -54.39 14.90 -17.96
C MET A 1 -53.06 14.23 -18.29
N LYS A 2 -52.57 14.50 -19.52
CA LYS A 2 -51.39 13.83 -20.10
C LYS A 2 -50.09 14.52 -19.67
N TYR A 3 -49.14 13.81 -19.07
CA TYR A 3 -47.81 14.30 -18.89
C TYR A 3 -46.92 13.89 -20.08
N ARG A 4 -46.54 14.89 -20.89
CA ARG A 4 -45.57 14.76 -21.98
C ARG A 4 -44.16 14.68 -21.37
N LYS A 5 -43.44 13.60 -21.64
CA LYS A 5 -42.01 13.47 -21.39
C LYS A 5 -41.25 14.29 -22.42
N LEU A 6 -40.48 15.27 -21.95
CA LEU A 6 -39.57 16.04 -22.80
C LEU A 6 -38.23 15.31 -22.84
N ILE A 7 -37.88 14.74 -23.99
CA ILE A 7 -36.55 14.17 -24.25
C ILE A 7 -35.68 15.30 -24.77
N ILE A 8 -34.70 15.74 -24.00
CA ILE A 8 -33.69 16.70 -24.44
C ILE A 8 -32.56 15.91 -25.11
N LEU A 9 -32.47 16.03 -26.42
CA LEU A 9 -31.36 15.51 -27.24
C LEU A 9 -30.25 16.55 -27.23
N VAL A 10 -29.13 16.27 -26.53
CA VAL A 10 -27.94 17.12 -26.56
C VAL A 10 -27.08 16.66 -27.73
N LEU A 11 -27.12 17.40 -28.83
CA LEU A 11 -26.17 17.28 -29.93
C LEU A 11 -24.87 17.98 -29.53
N SER A 12 -23.83 17.22 -29.26
CA SER A 12 -22.47 17.74 -29.11
C SER A 12 -21.84 17.99 -30.49
N ILE A 13 -21.66 19.25 -30.80
CA ILE A 13 -20.92 19.71 -31.99
C ILE A 13 -19.43 19.47 -31.73
N LEU A 14 -18.82 18.57 -32.49
CA LEU A 14 -17.37 18.41 -32.56
C LEU A 14 -16.77 19.61 -33.32
N ILE A 15 -16.14 20.53 -32.62
CA ILE A 15 -15.29 21.55 -33.24
C ILE A 15 -13.91 20.93 -33.46
N ILE A 16 -13.59 20.63 -34.73
CA ILE A 16 -12.24 20.23 -35.15
C ILE A 16 -11.42 21.51 -35.30
N LEU A 17 -10.52 21.78 -34.38
CA LEU A 17 -9.48 22.81 -34.54
C LEU A 17 -8.23 22.17 -35.17
N PRO A 18 -7.57 22.85 -36.11
CA PRO A 18 -6.35 22.32 -36.73
C PRO A 18 -5.20 22.35 -35.75
N VAL A 19 -4.59 21.19 -35.55
CA VAL A 19 -3.36 21.04 -34.75
C VAL A 19 -2.20 21.63 -35.54
N SER A 20 -1.76 22.83 -35.17
CA SER A 20 -0.48 23.38 -35.60
C SER A 20 0.67 22.55 -34.97
N LYS A 21 1.60 22.17 -35.86
CA LYS A 21 2.85 21.47 -35.51
C LYS A 21 3.56 22.18 -34.35
N LEU A 22 3.73 21.48 -33.24
CA LEU A 22 4.69 21.80 -32.17
C LEU A 22 5.73 20.68 -32.14
N ASP A 23 6.96 21.14 -32.09
CA ASP A 23 8.20 20.42 -32.28
C ASP A 23 8.36 19.18 -31.37
N GLY A 24 9.12 18.24 -31.97
CA GLY A 24 9.36 16.90 -31.44
C GLY A 24 9.92 16.85 -30.02
N HIS A 25 9.07 16.46 -29.09
CA HIS A 25 9.49 15.68 -27.96
C HIS A 25 9.11 14.22 -28.26
N HIS A 26 10.12 13.40 -28.41
CA HIS A 26 9.98 11.96 -28.48
C HIS A 26 9.20 11.51 -27.26
N ILE A 27 7.91 11.20 -27.46
CA ILE A 27 7.18 10.35 -26.53
C ILE A 27 7.81 8.99 -26.75
N ALA A 28 8.71 8.59 -25.85
CA ALA A 28 9.19 7.22 -25.78
C ALA A 28 7.97 6.31 -25.68
N ASN A 29 7.79 5.47 -26.69
CA ASN A 29 6.77 4.44 -26.68
C ASN A 29 7.01 3.56 -25.46
N ALA A 30 6.02 3.45 -24.59
CA ALA A 30 6.09 2.70 -23.33
C ALA A 30 6.12 1.16 -23.55
N ASP A 31 6.25 0.71 -24.80
CA ASP A 31 6.11 -0.70 -25.17
C ASP A 31 7.43 -1.47 -25.40
N ASP A 32 8.61 -0.82 -25.29
CA ASP A 32 9.90 -1.46 -25.61
C ASP A 32 10.84 -1.63 -24.42
N ASP A 33 10.47 -1.24 -23.19
CA ASP A 33 11.28 -1.59 -22.02
C ASP A 33 11.12 -3.09 -21.70
N PRO A 34 12.22 -3.84 -21.54
CA PRO A 34 12.13 -5.24 -21.14
C PRO A 34 11.36 -5.33 -19.83
N PRO A 35 10.48 -6.33 -19.67
CA PRO A 35 9.62 -6.44 -18.49
C PRO A 35 10.48 -6.35 -17.23
N LYS A 36 10.19 -5.38 -16.39
CA LYS A 36 10.89 -5.17 -15.11
C LYS A 36 10.94 -6.50 -14.36
N LYS A 37 12.13 -6.94 -13.98
CA LYS A 37 12.33 -8.14 -13.17
C LYS A 37 12.93 -7.75 -11.83
N LEU A 38 12.38 -8.24 -10.74
CA LEU A 38 13.00 -8.09 -9.43
C LEU A 38 14.36 -8.79 -9.44
N LYS A 39 15.42 -8.05 -9.08
CA LYS A 39 16.74 -8.66 -8.89
C LYS A 39 16.63 -9.69 -7.78
N TYR A 40 16.87 -10.94 -8.14
CA TYR A 40 16.93 -12.02 -7.18
C TYR A 40 18.23 -11.93 -6.38
N LYS A 41 18.08 -12.04 -5.09
CA LYS A 41 19.18 -12.27 -4.16
C LYS A 41 18.76 -13.42 -3.28
N GLU A 42 19.55 -14.48 -3.25
CA GLU A 42 19.47 -15.47 -2.18
C GLU A 42 19.36 -14.74 -0.85
N ASN A 43 18.74 -15.22 0.13
CA ASN A 43 18.61 -14.55 1.41
C ASN A 43 17.90 -13.17 1.31
N SER A 44 16.72 -13.18 0.71
CA SER A 44 15.84 -12.02 0.62
C SER A 44 14.39 -12.37 0.95
N ALA A 45 13.56 -11.34 1.13
CA ALA A 45 12.14 -11.46 1.36
C ALA A 45 11.38 -10.46 0.49
N LEU A 46 10.15 -10.79 0.13
CA LEU A 46 9.23 -9.87 -0.51
C LEU A 46 8.35 -9.18 0.54
N ALA A 47 8.35 -7.86 0.55
CA ALA A 47 7.41 -7.04 1.33
C ALA A 47 6.31 -6.55 0.39
N LEU A 48 5.15 -7.21 0.42
CA LEU A 48 4.02 -6.94 -0.47
C LEU A 48 3.10 -5.91 0.18
N ASN A 49 3.02 -4.73 -0.41
CA ASN A 49 2.20 -3.63 0.08
C ASN A 49 0.91 -3.51 -0.70
N TYR A 50 -0.20 -3.60 -0.02
CA TYR A 50 -1.55 -3.38 -0.54
C TYR A 50 -2.13 -2.10 0.07
N HIS A 51 -3.09 -1.49 -0.62
CA HIS A 51 -3.86 -0.36 -0.09
C HIS A 51 -5.34 -0.67 -0.04
N ARG A 52 -5.96 -1.02 -1.17
CA ARG A 52 -7.41 -1.23 -1.28
C ARG A 52 -7.72 -2.57 -1.92
N VAL A 53 -8.67 -3.28 -1.32
CA VAL A 53 -9.18 -4.54 -1.88
C VAL A 53 -10.67 -4.39 -2.14
N ARG A 54 -11.07 -4.18 -3.40
CA ARG A 54 -12.43 -3.80 -3.76
C ARG A 54 -13.27 -4.97 -4.25
N LYS A 55 -14.55 -4.99 -3.90
CA LYS A 55 -15.51 -5.91 -4.54
C LYS A 55 -15.62 -5.57 -6.03
N ALA A 56 -15.52 -6.61 -6.88
CA ALA A 56 -15.80 -6.48 -8.30
C ALA A 56 -17.32 -6.50 -8.52
N ASN A 57 -17.99 -5.36 -8.34
CA ASN A 57 -19.35 -5.18 -8.82
C ASN A 57 -19.33 -4.38 -10.12
N PHE A 58 -20.33 -4.59 -10.97
CA PHE A 58 -20.44 -4.01 -12.33
C PHE A 58 -20.23 -2.48 -12.33
N LEU A 59 -20.80 -1.78 -11.37
CA LEU A 59 -20.67 -0.32 -11.25
C LEU A 59 -19.23 0.10 -10.90
N ASN A 60 -18.57 -0.60 -10.00
CA ASN A 60 -17.19 -0.33 -9.63
C ASN A 60 -16.23 -0.62 -10.79
N ASN A 61 -16.46 -1.70 -11.56
CA ASN A 61 -15.68 -1.99 -12.76
C ASN A 61 -15.87 -0.93 -13.84
N PHE A 62 -17.09 -0.41 -14.01
CA PHE A 62 -17.38 0.65 -14.95
C PHE A 62 -16.67 1.96 -14.56
N ILE A 63 -16.77 2.37 -13.30
CA ILE A 63 -16.08 3.56 -12.76
C ILE A 63 -14.56 3.38 -12.82
N TYR A 64 -14.06 2.19 -12.49
CA TYR A 64 -12.64 1.85 -12.56
C TYR A 64 -12.11 1.88 -13.99
N PHE A 65 -12.87 1.37 -14.96
CA PHE A 65 -12.49 1.36 -16.39
C PHE A 65 -12.46 2.77 -16.98
N PHE A 66 -13.43 3.63 -16.63
CA PHE A 66 -13.53 5.01 -17.11
C PHE A 66 -12.77 6.02 -16.25
N SER A 67 -12.28 5.63 -15.08
CA SER A 67 -11.43 6.51 -14.28
C SER A 67 -10.07 6.64 -14.95
N SER A 68 -9.78 7.84 -15.43
CA SER A 68 -8.46 8.22 -15.97
C SER A 68 -7.37 8.33 -14.90
N SER A 69 -7.73 8.18 -13.63
CA SER A 69 -6.80 8.28 -12.50
C SER A 69 -5.92 7.02 -12.42
N LYS A 70 -4.66 7.16 -12.84
CA LYS A 70 -3.62 6.13 -12.63
C LYS A 70 -3.50 5.72 -11.16
N GLU A 71 -3.82 6.63 -10.26
CA GLU A 71 -3.77 6.41 -8.80
C GLU A 71 -4.75 5.31 -8.36
N ILE A 72 -6.01 5.35 -8.82
CA ILE A 72 -6.99 4.32 -8.47
C ILE A 72 -6.55 2.94 -8.97
N LYS A 73 -5.94 2.86 -10.16
CA LYS A 73 -5.48 1.60 -10.75
C LYS A 73 -4.26 1.03 -10.02
N ASN A 74 -3.31 1.88 -9.63
CA ASN A 74 -2.07 1.44 -8.99
C ASN A 74 -2.26 1.02 -7.52
N TYR A 75 -3.23 1.61 -6.80
CA TYR A 75 -3.45 1.38 -5.37
C TYR A 75 -4.63 0.46 -5.06
N SER A 76 -5.19 -0.25 -6.05
CA SER A 76 -6.35 -1.11 -5.84
C SER A 76 -6.21 -2.45 -6.55
N VAL A 77 -6.63 -3.51 -5.86
CA VAL A 77 -6.87 -4.84 -6.44
C VAL A 77 -8.31 -5.25 -6.19
N SER A 78 -8.89 -6.09 -7.04
CA SER A 78 -10.21 -6.66 -6.73
C SER A 78 -10.09 -7.76 -5.67
N GLN A 79 -11.17 -8.04 -4.96
CA GLN A 79 -11.23 -9.13 -3.97
C GLN A 79 -10.85 -10.49 -4.59
N SER A 80 -11.30 -10.75 -5.82
CA SER A 80 -10.97 -11.98 -6.55
C SER A 80 -9.49 -12.04 -6.94
N GLN A 81 -8.90 -10.93 -7.40
CA GLN A 81 -7.46 -10.85 -7.66
C GLN A 81 -6.66 -11.10 -6.39
N PHE A 82 -7.01 -10.41 -5.30
CA PHE A 82 -6.35 -10.60 -4.02
C PHE A 82 -6.39 -12.06 -3.55
N GLU A 83 -7.58 -12.70 -3.58
CA GLU A 83 -7.68 -14.13 -3.22
C GLU A 83 -6.87 -15.02 -4.15
N SER A 84 -6.84 -14.75 -5.46
CA SER A 84 -6.03 -15.48 -6.43
C SER A 84 -4.53 -15.32 -6.17
N GLN A 85 -4.08 -14.11 -5.85
CA GLN A 85 -2.69 -13.82 -5.48
C GLN A 85 -2.28 -14.58 -4.21
N ILE A 86 -3.14 -14.58 -3.18
CA ILE A 86 -2.92 -15.37 -1.95
C ILE A 86 -2.84 -16.87 -2.24
N LYS A 87 -3.73 -17.41 -3.06
CA LYS A 87 -3.70 -18.83 -3.46
C LYS A 87 -2.43 -19.17 -4.22
N TRP A 88 -2.01 -18.30 -5.14
CA TRP A 88 -0.79 -18.49 -5.90
C TRP A 88 0.45 -18.52 -4.98
N LEU A 89 0.58 -17.57 -4.07
CA LEU A 89 1.68 -17.54 -3.10
C LEU A 89 1.72 -18.83 -2.26
N LYS A 90 0.56 -19.30 -1.80
CA LYS A 90 0.46 -20.58 -1.06
C LYS A 90 0.88 -21.79 -1.89
N SER A 91 0.46 -21.85 -3.15
CA SER A 91 0.81 -22.98 -4.04
C SER A 91 2.28 -22.98 -4.47
N HIS A 92 3.01 -21.87 -4.23
CA HIS A 92 4.45 -21.73 -4.46
C HIS A 92 5.26 -21.71 -3.14
N ASP A 93 4.69 -22.28 -2.08
CA ASP A 93 5.33 -22.48 -0.78
C ASP A 93 5.86 -21.17 -0.15
N ALA A 94 5.15 -20.05 -0.37
CA ALA A 94 5.51 -18.80 0.27
C ALA A 94 5.49 -18.93 1.80
N LYS A 95 6.59 -18.53 2.43
CA LYS A 95 6.71 -18.44 3.88
C LYS A 95 6.17 -17.09 4.34
N PHE A 96 4.91 -17.06 4.76
CA PHE A 96 4.30 -15.83 5.29
C PHE A 96 4.88 -15.50 6.67
N LEU A 97 5.38 -14.27 6.81
CA LEU A 97 5.99 -13.75 8.03
C LEU A 97 5.11 -12.69 8.68
N THR A 98 5.04 -12.70 10.01
CA THR A 98 4.62 -11.53 10.78
C THR A 98 5.66 -10.42 10.65
N LEU A 99 5.31 -9.16 10.95
CA LEU A 99 6.29 -8.06 10.99
C LEU A 99 7.43 -8.37 11.96
N LYS A 100 7.09 -8.94 13.13
CA LYS A 100 8.07 -9.34 14.13
C LYS A 100 9.09 -10.37 13.58
N GLU A 101 8.62 -11.40 12.87
CA GLU A 101 9.49 -12.41 12.24
C GLU A 101 10.30 -11.80 11.11
N PHE A 102 9.69 -10.97 10.26
CA PHE A 102 10.36 -10.28 9.16
C PHE A 102 11.55 -9.45 9.66
N LEU A 103 11.34 -8.60 10.69
CA LEU A 103 12.40 -7.80 11.29
C LEU A 103 13.43 -8.65 12.04
N TYR A 104 13.01 -9.74 12.67
CA TYR A 104 13.91 -10.69 13.31
C TYR A 104 14.87 -11.33 12.30
N TYR A 105 14.36 -11.86 11.19
CA TYR A 105 15.20 -12.48 10.16
C TYR A 105 16.09 -11.47 9.45
N LYS A 106 15.59 -10.27 9.19
CA LYS A 106 16.42 -9.16 8.67
C LYS A 106 17.59 -8.89 9.59
N LYS A 107 17.35 -8.72 10.90
CA LYS A 107 18.41 -8.46 11.91
C LYS A 107 19.35 -9.64 12.09
N LYS A 108 18.84 -10.88 12.01
CA LYS A 108 19.64 -12.11 12.12
C LYS A 108 20.55 -12.34 10.90
N GLY A 109 20.34 -11.59 9.84
CA GLY A 109 21.13 -11.70 8.61
C GLY A 109 20.71 -12.83 7.67
N LYS A 110 19.57 -13.52 7.94
CA LYS A 110 19.12 -14.65 7.11
C LYS A 110 17.60 -14.80 7.09
N PHE A 111 17.01 -14.61 5.91
CA PHE A 111 15.62 -14.92 5.66
C PHE A 111 15.41 -16.40 5.32
N PRO A 112 14.31 -17.03 5.75
CA PRO A 112 13.87 -18.31 5.16
C PRO A 112 13.64 -18.14 3.65
N LYS A 113 13.80 -19.24 2.89
CA LYS A 113 13.45 -19.25 1.46
C LYS A 113 11.98 -18.86 1.27
N ARG A 114 11.68 -18.18 0.17
CA ARG A 114 10.31 -17.79 -0.24
C ARG A 114 9.59 -16.93 0.80
N SER A 115 10.34 -16.14 1.60
CA SER A 115 9.77 -15.26 2.63
C SER A 115 8.93 -14.14 2.03
N VAL A 116 7.69 -14.00 2.52
CA VAL A 116 6.73 -12.97 2.12
C VAL A 116 6.16 -12.32 3.37
N TRP A 117 6.12 -10.99 3.39
CA TRP A 117 5.43 -10.22 4.41
C TRP A 117 4.35 -9.36 3.75
N ILE A 118 3.08 -9.60 4.15
CA ILE A 118 1.92 -8.88 3.64
C ILE A 118 1.64 -7.69 4.55
N ASN A 119 1.48 -6.52 3.95
CA ASN A 119 1.17 -5.30 4.68
C ASN A 119 0.21 -4.40 3.90
N PHE A 120 -0.50 -3.54 4.65
CA PHE A 120 -1.50 -2.62 4.13
C PHE A 120 -1.24 -1.23 4.67
N ASP A 121 -1.34 -0.22 3.79
CA ASP A 121 -1.30 1.17 4.20
C ASP A 121 -2.72 1.76 4.30
N ASP A 122 -2.83 2.96 4.87
CA ASP A 122 -4.03 3.75 5.10
C ASP A 122 -5.04 3.08 6.06
N MET A 123 -5.35 1.82 5.84
CA MET A 123 -6.41 1.07 6.53
C MET A 123 -7.79 1.63 6.23
N ASP A 124 -8.17 1.65 4.95
CA ASP A 124 -9.55 1.92 4.56
C ASP A 124 -10.48 0.72 4.82
N GLU A 125 -11.80 0.95 4.82
CA GLU A 125 -12.81 -0.05 5.17
C GLU A 125 -12.78 -1.27 4.25
N THR A 126 -12.36 -1.12 2.98
CA THR A 126 -12.28 -2.23 2.02
C THR A 126 -11.30 -3.32 2.45
N ILE A 127 -10.32 -2.99 3.30
CA ILE A 127 -9.38 -3.97 3.86
C ILE A 127 -10.11 -4.88 4.85
N TYR A 128 -10.95 -4.31 5.73
CA TYR A 128 -11.74 -5.08 6.67
C TYR A 128 -12.79 -5.93 5.95
N GLU A 129 -13.52 -5.34 5.01
CA GLU A 129 -14.60 -6.02 4.31
C GLU A 129 -14.11 -7.16 3.40
N ASN A 130 -12.98 -6.99 2.71
CA ASN A 130 -12.61 -7.85 1.60
C ASN A 130 -11.26 -8.58 1.78
N ALA A 131 -10.24 -7.95 2.37
CA ALA A 131 -8.94 -8.60 2.60
C ALA A 131 -8.92 -9.44 3.87
N TYR A 132 -9.44 -8.91 4.98
CA TYR A 132 -9.45 -9.58 6.28
C TYR A 132 -10.12 -10.97 6.27
N PRO A 133 -11.31 -11.17 5.69
CA PRO A 133 -11.93 -12.49 5.62
C PRO A 133 -11.08 -13.53 4.87
N ILE A 134 -10.40 -13.10 3.80
CA ILE A 134 -9.51 -13.96 3.01
C ILE A 134 -8.28 -14.36 3.83
N LEU A 135 -7.59 -13.38 4.44
CA LEU A 135 -6.41 -13.67 5.27
C LEU A 135 -6.76 -14.54 6.48
N LYS A 136 -7.92 -14.31 7.11
CA LYS A 136 -8.44 -15.13 8.21
C LYS A 136 -8.71 -16.56 7.76
N LYS A 137 -9.36 -16.76 6.61
CA LYS A 137 -9.62 -18.08 6.00
C LYS A 137 -8.33 -18.88 5.79
N TYR A 138 -7.30 -18.23 5.29
CA TYR A 138 -6.01 -18.87 5.00
C TYR A 138 -5.01 -18.83 6.15
N LYS A 139 -5.37 -18.23 7.30
CA LYS A 139 -4.53 -18.05 8.50
C LYS A 139 -3.20 -17.35 8.19
N ILE A 140 -3.26 -16.30 7.36
CA ILE A 140 -2.09 -15.55 6.92
C ILE A 140 -1.95 -14.28 7.77
N PRO A 141 -0.76 -14.04 8.37
CA PRO A 141 -0.52 -12.82 9.13
C PRO A 141 -0.37 -11.61 8.20
N ALA A 142 -0.77 -10.44 8.69
CA ALA A 142 -0.59 -9.17 8.00
C ALA A 142 -0.31 -8.02 8.97
N THR A 143 0.25 -6.94 8.44
CA THR A 143 0.48 -5.69 9.17
C THR A 143 -0.33 -4.56 8.55
N GLY A 144 -1.08 -3.82 9.36
CA GLY A 144 -1.77 -2.60 8.95
C GLY A 144 -1.02 -1.36 9.45
N PHE A 145 -0.69 -0.45 8.56
CA PHE A 145 -0.15 0.86 8.89
C PHE A 145 -1.29 1.88 8.94
N ILE A 146 -1.62 2.33 10.15
CA ILE A 146 -2.82 3.14 10.43
C ILE A 146 -2.50 4.62 10.39
N ILE A 147 -3.33 5.41 9.70
CA ILE A 147 -3.39 6.87 9.86
C ILE A 147 -4.23 7.14 11.12
N THR A 148 -3.57 7.17 12.29
CA THR A 148 -4.25 7.05 13.58
C THR A 148 -5.16 8.24 13.95
N GLY A 149 -5.03 9.36 13.29
CA GLY A 149 -5.89 10.53 13.46
C GLY A 149 -7.23 10.44 12.72
N HIS A 150 -7.32 9.52 11.75
CA HIS A 150 -8.46 9.42 10.84
C HIS A 150 -9.23 8.11 10.98
N VAL A 151 -8.98 7.32 12.03
CA VAL A 151 -9.69 6.06 12.28
C VAL A 151 -11.19 6.29 12.45
N GLY A 152 -11.99 5.65 11.60
CA GLY A 152 -13.45 5.76 11.56
C GLY A 152 -13.95 7.07 10.95
N GLU A 153 -13.11 7.82 10.27
CA GLU A 153 -13.51 9.02 9.52
C GLU A 153 -14.14 8.59 8.20
N GLU A 154 -15.32 9.13 7.91
CA GLU A 154 -16.01 8.97 6.65
C GLU A 154 -15.43 9.98 5.63
N ASN A 155 -15.26 9.53 4.39
CA ASN A 155 -14.84 10.39 3.27
C ASN A 155 -13.46 11.06 3.44
N PHE A 156 -12.51 10.45 4.17
CA PHE A 156 -11.12 10.90 4.19
C PHE A 156 -10.48 10.67 2.81
N HIS A 157 -10.24 11.73 2.05
CA HIS A 157 -9.74 11.63 0.66
C HIS A 157 -10.56 10.69 -0.24
N ASN A 158 -11.90 10.73 -0.12
CA ASN A 158 -12.87 9.83 -0.77
C ASN A 158 -12.75 8.36 -0.33
N LEU A 159 -12.25 8.11 0.87
CA LEU A 159 -12.15 6.79 1.50
C LEU A 159 -12.89 6.81 2.83
N ASP A 160 -13.62 5.75 3.12
CA ASP A 160 -14.12 5.49 4.45
C ASP A 160 -13.06 4.70 5.22
N MET A 161 -12.62 5.25 6.34
CA MET A 161 -11.54 4.68 7.13
C MET A 161 -12.09 3.65 8.11
N ILE A 162 -11.37 2.54 8.23
CA ILE A 162 -11.73 1.45 9.14
C ILE A 162 -11.99 1.96 10.56
N SER A 163 -13.07 1.47 11.19
CA SER A 163 -13.44 1.87 12.54
C SER A 163 -12.53 1.23 13.61
N LYS A 164 -12.45 1.88 14.76
CA LYS A 164 -11.73 1.32 15.92
C LYS A 164 -12.26 -0.05 16.36
N LYS A 165 -13.56 -0.30 16.21
CA LYS A 165 -14.18 -1.60 16.55
C LYS A 165 -13.65 -2.70 15.64
N GLU A 166 -13.60 -2.45 14.36
CA GLU A 166 -13.11 -3.39 13.34
C GLU A 166 -11.61 -3.66 13.49
N LEU A 167 -10.79 -2.62 13.68
CA LEU A 167 -9.38 -2.80 14.00
C LEU A 167 -9.17 -3.69 15.22
N LYS A 168 -9.97 -3.53 16.28
CA LYS A 168 -9.89 -4.39 17.47
C LYS A 168 -10.34 -5.83 17.19
N GLU A 169 -11.32 -6.02 16.31
CA GLU A 169 -11.73 -7.35 15.88
C GLU A 169 -10.59 -8.06 15.13
N MET A 170 -9.98 -7.39 14.15
CA MET A 170 -8.83 -7.91 13.42
C MET A 170 -7.66 -8.26 14.36
N TYR A 171 -7.34 -7.35 15.29
CA TYR A 171 -6.26 -7.55 16.27
C TYR A 171 -6.47 -8.77 17.16
N LYS A 172 -7.71 -9.01 17.62
CA LYS A 172 -8.06 -10.16 18.47
C LYS A 172 -7.83 -11.52 17.81
N THR A 173 -7.75 -11.59 16.49
CA THR A 173 -7.43 -12.83 15.77
C THR A 173 -6.00 -13.30 15.96
N GLY A 174 -5.10 -12.41 16.41
CA GLY A 174 -3.66 -12.66 16.48
C GLY A 174 -2.97 -12.69 15.11
N LEU A 175 -3.70 -12.49 14.01
CA LEU A 175 -3.15 -12.45 12.65
C LEU A 175 -2.71 -11.05 12.25
N TRP A 176 -3.17 -9.99 12.92
CA TRP A 176 -2.90 -8.62 12.56
C TRP A 176 -2.02 -7.91 13.58
N GLU A 177 -1.00 -7.26 13.09
CA GLU A 177 -0.19 -6.29 13.82
C GLU A 177 -0.49 -4.90 13.26
N PHE A 178 -0.50 -3.87 14.14
CA PHE A 178 -0.74 -2.50 13.72
C PHE A 178 0.43 -1.60 14.09
N GLU A 179 0.84 -0.78 13.13
CA GLU A 179 1.94 0.19 13.23
C GLU A 179 1.49 1.55 12.64
N THR A 180 2.37 2.55 12.69
CA THR A 180 1.97 3.90 12.30
C THR A 180 2.14 4.19 10.80
N HIS A 181 1.13 4.85 10.22
CA HIS A 181 1.22 5.58 8.95
C HIS A 181 1.11 7.10 9.20
N THR A 182 1.68 7.57 10.33
CA THR A 182 1.52 8.88 10.96
C THR A 182 0.18 9.05 11.69
N HIS A 183 0.06 10.14 12.46
CA HIS A 183 -1.24 10.49 13.05
C HIS A 183 -2.07 11.31 12.07
N ASP A 184 -1.53 12.42 11.53
CA ASP A 184 -2.22 13.31 10.61
C ASP A 184 -1.21 13.98 9.63
N MET A 185 -0.31 13.18 9.01
CA MET A 185 0.63 13.69 8.01
C MET A 185 0.44 13.08 6.61
N HIS A 186 -0.69 12.38 6.40
CA HIS A 186 -1.03 11.76 5.12
C HIS A 186 -1.84 12.71 4.23
N ASN A 187 -1.24 13.84 3.90
CA ASN A 187 -1.82 14.85 3.02
C ASN A 187 -0.78 15.36 2.03
N LEU A 188 -1.19 15.57 0.77
CA LEU A 188 -0.38 16.25 -0.23
C LEU A 188 -0.71 17.74 -0.24
N SER A 189 0.30 18.56 -0.37
CA SER A 189 0.13 19.98 -0.66
C SER A 189 -0.20 20.18 -2.15
N LYS A 190 -0.63 21.39 -2.52
CA LYS A 190 -0.87 21.79 -3.92
C LYS A 190 0.31 21.49 -4.88
N ASN A 191 1.53 21.35 -4.36
CA ASN A 191 2.73 21.01 -5.14
C ASN A 191 3.14 19.54 -5.00
N ASN A 192 2.22 18.63 -4.70
CA ASN A 192 2.44 17.18 -4.52
C ASN A 192 3.55 16.83 -3.51
N LYS A 193 3.85 17.70 -2.55
CA LYS A 193 4.76 17.40 -1.43
C LYS A 193 3.96 16.90 -0.24
N SER A 194 4.34 15.77 0.34
CA SER A 194 3.66 15.25 1.52
C SER A 194 3.83 16.18 2.73
N LYS A 195 2.84 16.19 3.61
CA LYS A 195 2.86 16.99 4.86
C LYS A 195 4.07 16.60 5.73
N LEU A 196 4.42 15.32 5.78
CA LEU A 196 5.62 14.81 6.47
C LEU A 196 6.91 15.47 5.94
N MET A 197 7.04 15.57 4.61
CA MET A 197 8.24 16.13 3.97
C MET A 197 8.44 17.62 4.21
N LYS A 198 7.37 18.34 4.57
CA LYS A 198 7.41 19.78 4.90
C LYS A 198 7.51 20.05 6.40
N ALA A 199 7.27 19.04 7.23
CA ALA A 199 7.20 19.23 8.66
C ALA A 199 8.59 19.48 9.28
N SER A 200 8.63 20.32 10.32
CA SER A 200 9.79 20.44 11.18
C SER A 200 9.96 19.19 12.05
N GLU A 201 11.16 18.96 12.55
CA GLU A 201 11.46 17.87 13.47
C GLU A 201 10.49 17.82 14.66
N ALA A 202 10.25 18.96 15.30
CA ALA A 202 9.34 19.07 16.44
C ALA A 202 7.89 18.68 16.06
N THR A 203 7.45 19.04 14.85
CA THR A 203 6.12 18.69 14.34
C THR A 203 6.00 17.19 14.07
N ILE A 204 7.05 16.57 13.51
CA ILE A 204 7.12 15.11 13.30
C ILE A 204 7.02 14.37 14.64
N ILE A 205 7.83 14.76 15.62
CA ILE A 205 7.82 14.14 16.96
C ILE A 205 6.42 14.27 17.59
N LYS A 206 5.81 15.45 17.53
CA LYS A 206 4.47 15.68 18.09
C LYS A 206 3.40 14.81 17.45
N ASP A 207 3.44 14.64 16.13
CA ASP A 207 2.49 13.81 15.39
C ASP A 207 2.67 12.34 15.73
N LEU A 208 3.90 11.82 15.66
CA LEU A 208 4.20 10.43 15.95
C LEU A 208 3.94 10.05 17.41
N ASN A 209 4.13 10.96 18.36
CA ASN A 209 3.74 10.74 19.75
C ASN A 209 2.23 10.59 19.93
N LYS A 210 1.41 11.27 19.12
CA LYS A 210 -0.05 11.05 19.10
C LYS A 210 -0.39 9.67 18.57
N SER A 211 0.29 9.25 17.50
CA SER A 211 0.14 7.90 16.95
C SER A 211 0.53 6.83 17.97
N GLU A 212 1.69 6.99 18.63
CA GLU A 212 2.15 6.10 19.70
C GLU A 212 1.10 5.96 20.80
N LYS A 213 0.56 7.10 21.27
CA LYS A 213 -0.49 7.10 22.29
C LYS A 213 -1.73 6.35 21.85
N TYR A 214 -2.14 6.49 20.57
CA TYR A 214 -3.28 5.77 20.01
C TYR A 214 -3.02 4.25 19.99
N LEU A 215 -1.88 3.81 19.46
CA LEU A 215 -1.52 2.41 19.31
C LEU A 215 -1.37 1.73 20.67
N THR A 216 -0.67 2.36 21.61
CA THR A 216 -0.49 1.83 22.98
C THR A 216 -1.83 1.68 23.71
N LYS A 217 -2.71 2.71 23.62
CA LYS A 217 -4.03 2.68 24.25
C LYS A 217 -4.92 1.56 23.72
N ASN A 218 -4.90 1.32 22.40
CA ASN A 218 -5.85 0.42 21.74
C ASN A 218 -5.33 -1.00 21.56
N PHE A 219 -4.01 -1.17 21.35
CA PHE A 219 -3.40 -2.46 21.00
C PHE A 219 -2.30 -2.87 21.99
N LYS A 220 -2.06 -2.09 23.07
CA LYS A 220 -1.05 -2.36 24.11
C LYS A 220 0.34 -2.58 23.50
N LYS A 221 0.64 -1.94 22.40
CA LYS A 221 1.87 -2.09 21.63
C LYS A 221 2.50 -0.72 21.38
N SER A 222 3.78 -0.59 21.73
CA SER A 222 4.57 0.58 21.33
C SER A 222 4.97 0.47 19.86
N GLN A 223 4.76 1.53 19.10
CA GLN A 223 5.17 1.59 17.68
C GLN A 223 6.69 1.42 17.56
N LYS A 224 7.12 0.65 16.57
CA LYS A 224 8.54 0.47 16.26
C LYS A 224 8.85 0.83 14.81
N THR A 225 7.84 0.85 13.99
CA THR A 225 7.96 0.99 12.54
C THR A 225 7.01 2.06 12.02
N ILE A 226 7.39 2.68 10.92
CA ILE A 226 6.56 3.62 10.16
C ILE A 226 6.55 3.23 8.69
N ALA A 227 5.39 3.20 8.07
CA ALA A 227 5.28 3.34 6.63
C ALA A 227 5.23 4.83 6.30
N TYR A 228 6.09 5.27 5.40
CA TYR A 228 6.10 6.69 5.02
C TYR A 228 4.93 7.01 4.09
N PRO A 229 4.14 8.08 4.36
CA PRO A 229 3.12 8.54 3.44
C PRO A 229 3.66 8.67 2.01
N TYR A 230 2.98 8.04 1.05
CA TYR A 230 3.39 8.00 -0.36
C TYR A 230 4.75 7.31 -0.62
N GLY A 231 5.28 6.57 0.34
CA GLY A 231 6.63 5.99 0.29
C GLY A 231 7.77 7.03 0.34
N LEU A 232 7.45 8.31 0.56
CA LEU A 232 8.40 9.43 0.44
C LEU A 232 9.09 9.74 1.77
N MET A 233 10.41 9.76 1.75
CA MET A 233 11.25 10.13 2.90
C MET A 233 12.57 10.75 2.45
N ASN A 234 13.07 11.72 3.22
CA ASN A 234 14.40 12.31 3.05
C ASN A 234 15.17 12.23 4.37
N ASP A 235 16.49 12.24 4.26
CA ASP A 235 17.39 12.12 5.42
C ASP A 235 17.23 13.25 6.45
N ASP A 236 16.86 14.46 6.02
CA ASP A 236 16.62 15.60 6.91
C ASP A 236 15.42 15.40 7.87
N LYS A 237 14.55 14.40 7.62
CA LYS A 237 13.41 14.06 8.47
C LYS A 237 13.72 12.93 9.46
N LEU A 238 14.78 12.14 9.20
CA LEU A 238 15.17 11.01 10.05
C LEU A 238 15.40 11.39 11.53
N PRO A 239 15.97 12.55 11.90
CA PRO A 239 16.12 12.91 13.30
C PRO A 239 14.78 12.91 14.05
N GLY A 240 13.72 13.46 13.46
CA GLY A 240 12.38 13.44 14.07
C GLY A 240 11.78 12.04 14.22
N ILE A 241 11.97 11.19 13.20
CA ILE A 241 11.54 9.79 13.21
C ILE A 241 12.23 9.01 14.34
N LYS A 242 13.57 9.15 14.44
CA LYS A 242 14.38 8.47 15.46
C LYS A 242 14.04 8.96 16.88
N LYS A 243 13.89 10.28 17.06
CA LYS A 243 13.52 10.87 18.37
C LYS A 243 12.10 10.50 18.80
N ALA A 244 11.20 10.21 17.87
CA ALA A 244 9.89 9.63 18.18
C ALA A 244 9.93 8.14 18.55
N GLY A 245 11.12 7.52 18.63
CA GLY A 245 11.32 6.14 19.09
C GLY A 245 11.18 5.06 18.00
N LEU A 246 10.99 5.45 16.74
CA LEU A 246 10.89 4.51 15.62
C LEU A 246 12.27 4.00 15.22
N LYS A 247 12.34 2.70 14.90
CA LYS A 247 13.58 1.99 14.58
C LYS A 247 13.67 1.57 13.12
N TYR A 248 12.52 1.46 12.45
CA TYR A 248 12.44 1.02 11.06
C TYR A 248 11.45 1.90 10.29
N GLY A 249 11.79 2.17 9.03
CA GLY A 249 10.95 2.93 8.11
C GLY A 249 10.83 2.21 6.77
N PHE A 250 9.62 2.21 6.22
CA PHE A 250 9.29 1.54 4.97
C PHE A 250 8.99 2.54 3.86
N SER A 251 9.72 2.40 2.75
CA SER A 251 9.47 3.12 1.48
C SER A 251 8.57 2.29 0.54
N LEU A 252 8.36 2.79 -0.68
CA LEU A 252 7.76 2.05 -1.79
C LEU A 252 8.80 1.97 -2.91
N GLU A 253 9.32 0.77 -3.14
CA GLU A 253 10.30 0.49 -4.19
C GLU A 253 10.12 -0.95 -4.70
N GLU A 254 10.25 -1.15 -6.01
CA GLU A 254 10.20 -2.47 -6.64
C GLU A 254 11.48 -3.28 -6.39
N LYS A 255 11.73 -3.62 -5.12
CA LYS A 255 12.93 -4.35 -4.70
C LYS A 255 12.61 -5.41 -3.64
N ALA A 256 13.27 -6.56 -3.70
CA ALA A 256 13.29 -7.50 -2.59
C ALA A 256 14.11 -6.94 -1.41
N VAL A 257 13.69 -7.24 -0.19
CA VAL A 257 14.38 -6.86 1.04
C VAL A 257 15.49 -7.85 1.34
N THR A 258 16.68 -7.35 1.60
CA THR A 258 17.83 -8.14 2.07
C THR A 258 18.17 -7.76 3.52
N PRO A 259 18.94 -8.58 4.25
CA PRO A 259 19.45 -8.20 5.56
C PRO A 259 20.16 -6.85 5.60
N ASN A 260 20.84 -6.48 4.50
CA ASN A 260 21.58 -5.23 4.36
C ASN A 260 20.75 -4.03 3.90
N SER A 261 19.43 -4.20 3.67
CA SER A 261 18.55 -3.07 3.36
C SER A 261 18.56 -2.08 4.54
N ASN A 262 18.66 -0.77 4.22
CA ASN A 262 18.72 0.29 5.22
C ASN A 262 17.46 0.24 6.11
N ASP A 263 17.63 0.24 7.43
CA ASP A 263 16.54 0.12 8.39
C ASP A 263 15.50 1.24 8.30
N TYR A 264 15.86 2.42 7.77
CA TYR A 264 14.94 3.53 7.58
C TYR A 264 14.45 3.70 6.13
N TYR A 265 14.84 2.78 5.22
CA TYR A 265 14.42 2.77 3.81
C TYR A 265 14.19 1.33 3.35
N ILE A 266 13.45 0.54 4.15
CA ILE A 266 13.14 -0.84 3.78
C ILE A 266 12.15 -0.82 2.61
N PRO A 267 12.50 -1.38 1.45
CA PRO A 267 11.64 -1.35 0.27
C PRO A 267 10.40 -2.24 0.46
N ARG A 268 9.27 -1.78 -0.06
CA ARG A 268 8.05 -2.55 -0.20
C ARG A 268 7.54 -2.42 -1.63
N ILE A 269 7.02 -3.50 -2.18
CA ILE A 269 6.48 -3.53 -3.54
C ILE A 269 4.99 -3.21 -3.46
N LEU A 270 4.60 -2.09 -4.07
CA LEU A 270 3.19 -1.73 -4.23
C LEU A 270 2.52 -2.74 -5.17
N ILE A 271 1.50 -3.42 -4.69
CA ILE A 271 0.84 -4.48 -5.44
C ILE A 271 -0.39 -3.95 -6.17
N SER A 272 -0.29 -3.94 -7.49
CA SER A 272 -1.39 -3.97 -8.44
C SER A 272 -1.48 -5.37 -9.05
N ASP A 273 -2.48 -5.61 -9.88
CA ASP A 273 -2.55 -6.88 -10.62
C ASP A 273 -1.35 -7.03 -11.55
N ASP A 274 -0.99 -5.98 -12.26
CA ASP A 274 0.18 -5.94 -13.14
C ASP A 274 1.49 -6.22 -12.38
N ALA A 275 1.73 -5.54 -11.26
CA ALA A 275 2.91 -5.77 -10.43
C ALA A 275 2.99 -7.21 -9.91
N PHE A 276 1.86 -7.82 -9.56
CA PHE A 276 1.86 -9.21 -9.12
C PHE A 276 2.24 -10.17 -10.26
N GLU A 277 1.65 -10.01 -11.44
CA GLU A 277 1.92 -10.86 -12.61
C GLU A 277 3.36 -10.71 -13.13
N HIS A 278 3.85 -9.48 -13.21
CA HIS A 278 5.11 -9.19 -13.88
C HIS A 278 6.33 -9.11 -12.95
N LEU A 279 6.14 -8.85 -11.65
CA LEU A 279 7.24 -8.80 -10.68
C LEU A 279 7.22 -9.99 -9.73
N ILE A 280 6.06 -10.26 -9.08
CA ILE A 280 6.02 -11.25 -8.00
C ILE A 280 6.08 -12.66 -8.55
N LYS A 281 5.24 -12.99 -9.54
CA LYS A 281 5.24 -14.33 -10.16
C LYS A 281 6.56 -14.65 -10.88
N ARG A 282 7.30 -13.65 -11.32
CA ARG A 282 8.59 -13.81 -12.01
C ARG A 282 9.81 -13.71 -11.09
N TRP A 283 9.59 -13.56 -9.79
CA TRP A 283 10.71 -13.52 -8.86
C TRP A 283 11.37 -14.91 -8.75
N ASP A 284 12.67 -14.97 -9.04
CA ASP A 284 13.40 -16.24 -9.11
C ASP A 284 13.37 -17.01 -7.77
N GLY A 285 13.15 -16.32 -6.63
CA GLY A 285 13.01 -16.98 -5.34
C GLY A 285 11.85 -17.98 -5.25
N PHE A 286 10.83 -17.88 -6.12
CA PHE A 286 9.76 -18.88 -6.23
C PHE A 286 10.08 -20.00 -7.23
N HIS A 287 11.14 -19.86 -8.03
CA HIS A 287 11.54 -20.80 -9.09
C HIS A 287 12.82 -21.56 -8.76
N GLU A 288 13.44 -21.29 -7.60
CA GLU A 288 14.57 -22.11 -7.12
C GLU A 288 14.14 -23.53 -6.91
N LYS A 289 14.96 -24.46 -7.46
CA LYS A 289 14.88 -25.88 -7.10
C LYS A 289 15.45 -26.04 -5.68
N ASP A 290 14.75 -26.79 -4.84
CA ASP A 290 15.18 -27.13 -3.48
C ASP A 290 16.50 -27.91 -3.48
#